data_63c3ec25c9defa122ec96bfe2802d8d0
#
_entry.id   63c3ec25c9defa122ec96bfe2802d8d0
#
_cell.length_a   1.000
_cell.length_b   1.000
_cell.length_c   1.000
_cell.angle_alpha   90.00
_cell.angle_beta   90.00
_cell.angle_gamma   90.00
#
_symmetry.space_group_name_H-M   'P 1'
#
loop_
_entity.id
_entity.type
_entity.pdbx_description
1 polymer ?
#
loop_
_entity_poly.entity_id
_entity_poly.type
_entity_poly.pdbx_seq_one_letter_code
_entity_poly.pdbx_strand_id
1 'polypeptide(L)'
;GFARIGGLICWENYMPLARMAIYGKGVDIYLAPTADGRDSWQATLRHIACEGRCFVLGCNQFVTRDMYPDDLELDADLETQPEIMSRGGSAVVSPMGDLLAGPLFDREGILYADLDLGEVVRSRFDFDVVGHYARPDVFRLSVDERPQSSTHSTNFQNPSGE
;
A
#
# COMPACT_ATOMS: atom_id res chain seq x y z
N GLY A 1 -9.75 7.11 18.43
CA GLY A 1 -9.64 5.98 17.53
C GLY A 1 -8.95 4.82 18.22
N PHE A 2 -9.17 3.61 17.73
CA PHE A 2 -8.59 2.39 18.31
C PHE A 2 -7.50 1.75 17.41
N ALA A 3 -7.33 2.22 16.18
CA ALA A 3 -6.29 1.79 15.26
C ALA A 3 -5.79 2.96 14.41
N ARG A 4 -4.52 2.93 14.01
CA ARG A 4 -3.92 3.84 13.03
C ARG A 4 -3.89 3.15 11.67
N ILE A 5 -4.44 3.82 10.68
CA ILE A 5 -4.52 3.31 9.30
C ILE A 5 -3.63 4.18 8.42
N GLY A 6 -2.83 3.56 7.58
CA GLY A 6 -1.99 4.22 6.59
C GLY A 6 -1.63 3.24 5.48
N GLY A 7 -0.95 3.69 4.45
CA GLY A 7 -0.56 2.79 3.37
C GLY A 7 0.07 3.52 2.20
N LEU A 8 0.41 2.75 1.18
CA LEU A 8 0.99 3.20 -0.09
C LEU A 8 0.27 2.50 -1.25
N ILE A 9 0.27 3.15 -2.40
CA ILE A 9 -0.44 2.65 -3.58
C ILE A 9 0.54 1.87 -4.48
N CYS A 10 0.13 0.64 -4.84
CA CYS A 10 0.80 -0.16 -5.87
C CYS A 10 2.31 -0.28 -5.64
N TRP A 11 3.12 0.04 -6.62
CA TRP A 11 4.58 -0.10 -6.55
C TRP A 11 5.28 0.92 -5.66
N GLU A 12 4.59 1.92 -5.13
CA GLU A 12 5.13 2.70 -4.01
C GLU A 12 5.53 1.79 -2.84
N ASN A 13 4.86 0.64 -2.72
CA ASN A 13 5.17 -0.40 -1.75
C ASN A 13 6.54 -1.08 -1.96
N TYR A 14 7.16 -0.92 -3.13
CA TYR A 14 8.54 -1.36 -3.36
C TYR A 14 9.60 -0.34 -2.93
N MET A 15 9.19 0.84 -2.42
CA MET A 15 10.08 1.88 -1.91
C MET A 15 10.32 1.69 -0.41
N PRO A 16 11.48 1.15 0.04
CA PRO A 16 11.71 0.84 1.45
C PRO A 16 11.62 2.07 2.37
N LEU A 17 12.10 3.22 1.91
CA LEU A 17 12.07 4.47 2.68
C LEU A 17 10.63 5.00 2.86
N ALA A 18 9.77 4.82 1.87
CA ALA A 18 8.36 5.19 1.97
C ALA A 18 7.64 4.31 3.02
N ARG A 19 7.88 2.97 2.98
CA ARG A 19 7.35 2.07 4.00
C ARG A 19 7.85 2.45 5.40
N MET A 20 9.15 2.72 5.53
CA MET A 20 9.74 3.12 6.82
C MET A 20 9.11 4.41 7.37
N ALA A 21 8.78 5.38 6.51
CA ALA A 21 8.06 6.59 6.90
C ALA A 21 6.66 6.27 7.44
N ILE A 22 5.94 5.32 6.82
CA ILE A 22 4.62 4.87 7.30
C ILE A 22 4.74 4.12 8.64
N TYR A 23 5.73 3.21 8.78
CA TYR A 23 5.95 2.49 10.05
C TYR A 23 6.30 3.45 11.19
N GLY A 24 7.09 4.49 10.91
CA GLY A 24 7.42 5.54 11.88
C GLY A 24 6.21 6.30 12.44
N LYS A 25 5.08 6.29 11.73
CA LYS A 25 3.79 6.84 12.19
C LYS A 25 2.99 5.86 13.06
N GLY A 26 3.50 4.65 13.25
CA GLY A 26 2.91 3.62 14.12
C GLY A 26 1.66 2.98 13.52
N VAL A 27 1.63 2.72 12.23
CA VAL A 27 0.50 2.07 11.54
C VAL A 27 0.19 0.70 12.14
N ASP A 28 -1.09 0.43 12.39
CA ASP A 28 -1.60 -0.85 12.87
C ASP A 28 -2.25 -1.65 11.71
N ILE A 29 -2.88 -0.94 10.77
CA ILE A 29 -3.52 -1.50 9.57
C ILE A 29 -2.95 -0.77 8.36
N TYR A 30 -2.23 -1.51 7.52
CA TYR A 30 -1.57 -1.01 6.32
C TYR A 30 -2.38 -1.36 5.07
N LEU A 31 -2.72 -0.36 4.27
CA LEU A 31 -3.47 -0.53 3.02
C LEU A 31 -2.50 -0.55 1.83
N ALA A 32 -2.60 -1.58 0.99
CA ALA A 32 -1.76 -1.79 -0.18
C ALA A 32 -2.60 -2.07 -1.44
N PRO A 33 -3.41 -1.12 -1.92
CA PRO A 33 -4.17 -1.28 -3.15
C PRO A 33 -3.24 -1.35 -4.37
N THR A 34 -3.58 -2.20 -5.35
CA THR A 34 -2.76 -2.42 -6.55
C THR A 34 -3.58 -2.93 -7.72
N ALA A 35 -2.99 -2.89 -8.91
CA ALA A 35 -3.41 -3.61 -10.11
C ALA A 35 -2.42 -4.75 -10.48
N ASP A 36 -1.49 -5.10 -9.60
CA ASP A 36 -0.45 -6.12 -9.85
C ASP A 36 -0.95 -7.52 -9.46
N GLY A 37 -1.42 -8.29 -10.45
CA GLY A 37 -1.92 -9.67 -10.26
C GLY A 37 -0.83 -10.76 -10.20
N ARG A 38 0.46 -10.42 -10.14
CA ARG A 38 1.55 -11.39 -10.10
C ARG A 38 1.67 -12.05 -8.73
N ASP A 39 2.14 -13.30 -8.71
CA ASP A 39 2.36 -14.03 -7.46
C ASP A 39 3.39 -13.35 -6.53
N SER A 40 4.35 -12.61 -7.12
CA SER A 40 5.31 -11.81 -6.36
C SER A 40 4.65 -10.75 -5.46
N TRP A 41 3.46 -10.27 -5.82
CA TRP A 41 2.71 -9.31 -5.00
C TRP A 41 2.26 -9.93 -3.67
N GLN A 42 1.90 -11.21 -3.66
CA GLN A 42 1.55 -11.92 -2.42
C GLN A 42 2.74 -12.01 -1.46
N ALA A 43 3.94 -12.20 -1.99
CA ALA A 43 5.16 -12.15 -1.19
C ALA A 43 5.41 -10.74 -0.63
N THR A 44 5.13 -9.70 -1.41
CA THR A 44 5.24 -8.30 -0.98
C THR A 44 4.31 -7.97 0.18
N LEU A 45 3.04 -8.37 0.11
CA LEU A 45 2.08 -8.17 1.21
C LEU A 45 2.55 -8.82 2.51
N ARG A 46 3.03 -10.06 2.44
CA ARG A 46 3.58 -10.79 3.59
C ARG A 46 4.84 -10.12 4.14
N HIS A 47 5.72 -9.67 3.25
CA HIS A 47 6.93 -8.96 3.65
C HIS A 47 6.62 -7.68 4.42
N ILE A 48 5.69 -6.85 3.89
CA ILE A 48 5.26 -5.61 4.54
C ILE A 48 4.70 -5.89 5.94
N ALA A 49 3.86 -6.92 6.07
CA ALA A 49 3.28 -7.32 7.35
C ALA A 49 4.35 -7.71 8.37
N CYS A 50 5.31 -8.55 7.96
CA CYS A 50 6.41 -9.00 8.82
C CYS A 50 7.39 -7.85 9.15
N GLU A 51 7.69 -6.98 8.18
CA GLU A 51 8.61 -5.85 8.35
C GLU A 51 8.02 -4.80 9.29
N GLY A 52 6.75 -4.42 9.08
CA GLY A 52 6.08 -3.35 9.82
C GLY A 52 5.33 -3.80 11.07
N ARG A 53 5.20 -5.12 11.30
CA ARG A 53 4.38 -5.71 12.37
C ARG A 53 3.00 -5.07 12.45
N CYS A 54 2.30 -5.09 11.30
CA CYS A 54 0.96 -4.54 11.12
C CYS A 54 0.11 -5.48 10.26
N PHE A 55 -1.21 -5.38 10.35
CA PHE A 55 -2.08 -6.03 9.39
C PHE A 55 -1.91 -5.39 8.03
N VAL A 56 -1.93 -6.19 6.96
CA VAL A 56 -1.86 -5.68 5.58
C VAL A 56 -3.11 -6.08 4.83
N LEU A 57 -3.81 -5.09 4.28
CA LEU A 57 -4.99 -5.26 3.44
C LEU A 57 -4.61 -4.90 2.00
N GLY A 58 -4.40 -5.92 1.18
CA GLY A 58 -4.15 -5.79 -0.25
C GLY A 58 -5.46 -5.88 -1.03
N CYS A 59 -5.92 -4.76 -1.58
CA CYS A 59 -7.02 -4.74 -2.54
C CYS A 59 -6.44 -4.78 -3.95
N ASN A 60 -6.82 -5.76 -4.76
CA ASN A 60 -6.36 -5.92 -6.13
C ASN A 60 -7.54 -6.09 -7.07
N GLN A 61 -7.55 -5.35 -8.16
CA GLN A 61 -8.65 -5.40 -9.11
C GLN A 61 -8.65 -6.73 -9.90
N PHE A 62 -9.82 -7.30 -10.09
CA PHE A 62 -10.08 -8.33 -11.09
C PHE A 62 -10.67 -7.66 -12.32
N VAL A 63 -10.11 -7.91 -13.51
CA VAL A 63 -10.55 -7.29 -14.76
C VAL A 63 -10.52 -8.32 -15.86
N THR A 64 -11.64 -8.46 -16.57
CA THR A 64 -11.75 -9.20 -17.80
C THR A 64 -11.93 -8.26 -18.99
N ARG A 65 -11.69 -8.76 -20.19
CA ARG A 65 -11.76 -7.97 -21.42
C ARG A 65 -13.18 -7.44 -21.67
N ASP A 66 -14.20 -8.20 -21.35
CA ASP A 66 -15.62 -7.84 -21.50
C ASP A 66 -16.13 -6.79 -20.49
N MET A 67 -15.31 -6.42 -19.50
CA MET A 67 -15.61 -5.30 -18.58
C MET A 67 -15.34 -3.93 -19.19
N TYR A 68 -14.68 -3.88 -20.34
CA TYR A 68 -14.45 -2.62 -21.06
C TYR A 68 -15.67 -2.23 -21.86
N PRO A 69 -16.03 -0.93 -21.91
CA PRO A 69 -17.16 -0.47 -22.74
C PRO A 69 -16.92 -0.71 -24.23
N ASP A 70 -17.96 -1.10 -24.96
CA ASP A 70 -17.90 -1.39 -26.40
C ASP A 70 -17.60 -0.13 -27.26
N ASP A 71 -17.73 1.07 -26.69
CA ASP A 71 -17.48 2.35 -27.38
C ASP A 71 -16.05 2.88 -27.21
N LEU A 72 -15.16 2.13 -26.58
CA LEU A 72 -13.75 2.47 -26.53
C LEU A 72 -13.09 2.22 -27.90
N GLU A 73 -12.46 3.26 -28.45
CA GLU A 73 -11.68 3.17 -29.71
C GLU A 73 -10.40 2.29 -29.60
N LEU A 74 -10.44 1.26 -28.77
CA LEU A 74 -9.32 0.36 -28.46
C LEU A 74 -9.61 -1.09 -28.83
N ASP A 75 -10.65 -1.37 -29.60
CA ASP A 75 -11.11 -2.73 -29.92
C ASP A 75 -10.00 -3.63 -30.47
N ALA A 76 -9.19 -3.13 -31.40
CA ALA A 76 -8.11 -3.90 -31.99
C ALA A 76 -7.01 -4.26 -30.97
N ASP A 77 -6.73 -3.41 -30.01
CA ASP A 77 -5.74 -3.65 -28.97
C ASP A 77 -6.31 -4.60 -27.90
N LEU A 78 -7.60 -4.44 -27.56
CA LEU A 78 -8.29 -5.30 -26.60
C LEU A 78 -8.44 -6.74 -27.12
N GLU A 79 -8.69 -6.94 -28.42
CA GLU A 79 -8.78 -8.27 -29.04
C GLU A 79 -7.50 -9.09 -28.88
N THR A 80 -6.36 -8.44 -28.78
CA THR A 80 -5.05 -9.09 -28.60
C THR A 80 -4.75 -9.46 -27.16
N GLN A 81 -5.50 -8.90 -26.19
CA GLN A 81 -5.30 -9.16 -24.77
C GLN A 81 -5.94 -10.48 -24.33
N PRO A 82 -5.42 -11.11 -23.25
CA PRO A 82 -6.05 -12.29 -22.68
C PRO A 82 -7.45 -11.96 -22.15
N GLU A 83 -8.31 -12.97 -22.05
CA GLU A 83 -9.65 -12.83 -21.48
C GLU A 83 -9.61 -12.26 -20.07
N ILE A 84 -8.71 -12.77 -19.21
CA ILE A 84 -8.44 -12.22 -17.87
C ILE A 84 -7.23 -11.29 -17.97
N MET A 85 -7.47 -9.99 -17.90
CA MET A 85 -6.44 -8.95 -18.00
C MET A 85 -5.78 -8.67 -16.64
N SER A 86 -6.54 -8.81 -15.57
CA SER A 86 -6.03 -8.77 -14.20
C SER A 86 -6.74 -9.82 -13.37
N ARG A 87 -5.98 -10.75 -12.81
CA ARG A 87 -6.54 -11.88 -12.07
C ARG A 87 -6.93 -11.58 -10.62
N GLY A 88 -6.75 -10.35 -10.16
CA GLY A 88 -7.00 -9.99 -8.76
C GLY A 88 -5.88 -10.44 -7.83
N GLY A 89 -6.24 -11.01 -6.68
CA GLY A 89 -5.32 -11.43 -5.64
C GLY A 89 -5.41 -10.58 -4.38
N SER A 90 -6.60 -10.01 -4.11
CA SER A 90 -6.88 -9.33 -2.83
C SER A 90 -6.65 -10.28 -1.66
N ALA A 91 -6.02 -9.80 -0.61
CA ALA A 91 -5.70 -10.60 0.57
C ALA A 91 -5.63 -9.76 1.84
N VAL A 92 -5.84 -10.42 2.98
CA VAL A 92 -5.62 -9.87 4.32
C VAL A 92 -4.54 -10.70 5.00
N VAL A 93 -3.50 -10.02 5.50
CA VAL A 93 -2.32 -10.66 6.10
C VAL A 93 -2.14 -10.19 7.54
N SER A 94 -1.83 -11.14 8.44
CA SER A 94 -1.54 -10.87 9.85
C SER A 94 -0.17 -10.20 10.04
N PRO A 95 0.10 -9.57 11.20
CA PRO A 95 1.42 -9.00 11.53
C PRO A 95 2.58 -10.00 11.49
N MET A 96 2.30 -11.30 11.51
CA MET A 96 3.28 -12.38 11.42
C MET A 96 3.40 -12.97 10.00
N GLY A 97 2.63 -12.45 9.03
CA GLY A 97 2.68 -12.88 7.64
C GLY A 97 1.71 -14.00 7.27
N ASP A 98 0.81 -14.40 8.17
CA ASP A 98 -0.20 -15.41 7.88
C ASP A 98 -1.35 -14.82 7.06
N LEU A 99 -1.89 -15.59 6.13
CA LEU A 99 -3.08 -15.23 5.40
C LEU A 99 -4.32 -15.41 6.29
N LEU A 100 -5.02 -14.32 6.57
CA LEU A 100 -6.29 -14.32 7.28
C LEU A 100 -7.46 -14.48 6.32
N ALA A 101 -7.36 -13.91 5.11
CA ALA A 101 -8.33 -14.07 4.05
C ALA A 101 -7.67 -13.93 2.68
N GLY A 102 -8.19 -14.64 1.68
CA GLY A 102 -7.63 -14.67 0.31
C GLY A 102 -6.42 -15.59 0.17
N PRO A 103 -5.64 -15.44 -0.92
CA PRO A 103 -5.85 -14.47 -2.00
C PRO A 103 -7.07 -14.78 -2.86
N LEU A 104 -7.82 -13.75 -3.23
CA LEU A 104 -9.00 -13.86 -4.09
C LEU A 104 -8.57 -13.65 -5.54
N PHE A 105 -8.42 -14.73 -6.28
CA PHE A 105 -8.04 -14.74 -7.69
C PHE A 105 -9.22 -15.08 -8.60
N ASP A 106 -9.12 -14.60 -9.83
CA ASP A 106 -9.91 -14.99 -11.00
C ASP A 106 -11.43 -14.78 -10.84
N ARG A 107 -11.82 -13.86 -9.94
CA ARG A 107 -13.21 -13.46 -9.71
C ARG A 107 -13.31 -12.18 -8.90
N GLU A 108 -14.42 -11.51 -9.00
CA GLU A 108 -14.85 -10.46 -8.07
C GLU A 108 -15.31 -11.03 -6.73
N GLY A 109 -15.19 -10.23 -5.69
CA GLY A 109 -15.70 -10.60 -4.37
C GLY A 109 -15.25 -9.65 -3.26
N ILE A 110 -15.78 -9.89 -2.08
CA ILE A 110 -15.43 -9.16 -0.86
C ILE A 110 -14.81 -10.16 0.12
N LEU A 111 -13.64 -9.82 0.64
CA LEU A 111 -12.98 -10.58 1.70
C LEU A 111 -13.33 -9.96 3.06
N TYR A 112 -13.55 -10.81 4.04
CA TYR A 112 -13.76 -10.43 5.44
C TYR A 112 -12.72 -11.11 6.32
N ALA A 113 -12.20 -10.37 7.31
CA ALA A 113 -11.32 -10.91 8.33
C ALA A 113 -11.53 -10.15 9.63
N ASP A 114 -11.49 -10.88 10.75
CA ASP A 114 -11.42 -10.29 12.07
C ASP A 114 -9.96 -9.98 12.40
N LEU A 115 -9.70 -8.77 12.89
CA LEU A 115 -8.36 -8.30 13.21
C LEU A 115 -8.21 -8.09 14.70
N ASP A 116 -7.48 -8.98 15.40
CA ASP A 116 -7.12 -8.77 16.79
C ASP A 116 -5.94 -7.79 16.88
N LEU A 117 -6.23 -6.52 17.16
CA LEU A 117 -5.18 -5.50 17.30
C LEU A 117 -4.16 -5.81 18.40
N GLY A 118 -4.46 -6.72 19.31
CA GLY A 118 -3.48 -7.23 20.28
C GLY A 118 -2.33 -7.98 19.62
N GLU A 119 -2.53 -8.55 18.44
CA GLU A 119 -1.43 -9.19 17.67
C GLU A 119 -0.36 -8.18 17.25
N VAL A 120 -0.74 -6.96 16.90
CA VAL A 120 0.21 -5.90 16.56
C VAL A 120 1.17 -5.66 17.72
N VAL A 121 0.65 -5.57 18.95
CA VAL A 121 1.46 -5.37 20.15
C VAL A 121 2.35 -6.59 20.42
N ARG A 122 1.79 -7.80 20.36
CA ARG A 122 2.55 -9.05 20.60
C ARG A 122 3.66 -9.25 19.56
N SER A 123 3.36 -8.98 18.29
CA SER A 123 4.35 -9.15 17.21
C SER A 123 5.49 -8.12 17.29
N ARG A 124 5.21 -6.90 17.74
CA ARG A 124 6.23 -5.87 17.98
C ARG A 124 7.14 -6.18 19.17
N PHE A 125 6.72 -7.03 20.08
CA PHE A 125 7.60 -7.53 21.14
C PHE A 125 8.73 -8.43 20.55
N ASP A 126 8.42 -9.20 19.53
CA ASP A 126 9.38 -10.04 18.81
C ASP A 126 10.31 -9.20 17.92
N PHE A 127 9.74 -8.30 17.12
CA PHE A 127 10.49 -7.43 16.20
C PHE A 127 9.79 -6.07 16.05
N ASP A 128 10.52 -4.98 16.25
CA ASP A 128 10.00 -3.63 16.03
C ASP A 128 11.05 -2.79 15.30
N VAL A 129 10.84 -2.61 14.00
CA VAL A 129 11.77 -1.91 13.10
C VAL A 129 11.94 -0.44 13.46
N VAL A 130 10.95 0.17 14.10
CA VAL A 130 10.98 1.58 14.56
C VAL A 130 11.25 1.70 16.06
N GLY A 131 11.21 0.59 16.78
CA GLY A 131 11.47 0.49 18.22
C GLY A 131 12.84 -0.12 18.52
N HIS A 132 12.85 -1.28 19.18
CA HIS A 132 14.09 -1.87 19.72
C HIS A 132 15.07 -2.40 18.64
N TYR A 133 14.66 -2.58 17.39
CA TYR A 133 15.54 -2.88 16.26
C TYR A 133 15.98 -1.63 15.49
N ALA A 134 15.44 -0.45 15.81
CA ALA A 134 15.89 0.78 15.18
C ALA A 134 17.37 1.07 15.50
N ARG A 135 18.08 1.64 14.55
CA ARG A 135 19.50 2.03 14.67
C ARG A 135 19.65 3.54 14.41
N PRO A 136 19.11 4.41 15.30
CA PRO A 136 19.20 5.87 15.13
C PRO A 136 20.63 6.40 15.25
N ASP A 137 21.54 5.58 15.78
CA ASP A 137 22.99 5.81 15.80
C ASP A 137 23.62 5.72 14.40
N VAL A 138 23.01 4.95 13.49
CA VAL A 138 23.51 4.68 12.12
C VAL A 138 22.62 5.29 11.06
N PHE A 139 21.29 5.15 11.18
CA PHE A 139 20.32 5.53 10.15
C PHE A 139 19.43 6.67 10.62
N ARG A 140 19.28 7.69 9.77
CA ARG A 140 18.36 8.81 9.96
C ARG A 140 17.53 9.00 8.71
N LEU A 141 16.21 8.81 8.81
CA LEU A 141 15.27 9.12 7.74
C LEU A 141 14.66 10.51 8.01
N SER A 142 14.83 11.42 7.06
CA SER A 142 14.14 12.71 7.05
C SER A 142 13.08 12.69 5.97
N VAL A 143 11.85 13.01 6.33
CA VAL A 143 10.69 13.05 5.43
C VAL A 143 10.15 14.47 5.40
N ASP A 144 10.05 15.06 4.21
CA ASP A 144 9.42 16.36 4.04
C ASP A 144 7.90 16.18 3.88
N GLU A 145 7.18 16.46 4.93
CA GLU A 145 5.71 16.33 5.00
C GLU A 145 4.98 17.66 4.77
N ARG A 146 5.71 18.71 4.39
CA ARG A 146 5.08 19.99 4.09
C ARG A 146 4.20 19.85 2.84
N PRO A 147 3.02 20.51 2.81
CA PRO A 147 2.20 20.55 1.61
C PRO A 147 3.01 21.06 0.41
N GLN A 148 3.06 20.28 -0.65
CA GLN A 148 3.72 20.66 -1.89
C GLN A 148 2.69 21.34 -2.80
N SER A 149 3.00 22.56 -3.26
CA SER A 149 2.17 23.29 -4.22
C SER A 149 2.89 23.36 -5.55
N SER A 150 2.17 23.06 -6.62
CA SER A 150 2.67 23.27 -7.98
C SER A 150 2.71 24.75 -8.39
N THR A 151 2.07 25.63 -7.59
CA THR A 151 2.02 27.08 -7.84
C THR A 151 2.47 27.82 -6.59
N HIS A 152 3.49 28.66 -6.74
CA HIS A 152 3.90 29.63 -5.73
C HIS A 152 3.50 31.02 -6.21
N SER A 153 2.60 31.69 -5.48
CA SER A 153 2.32 33.12 -5.71
C SER A 153 3.49 33.93 -5.12
N THR A 154 4.38 34.42 -5.97
CA THR A 154 5.30 35.49 -5.57
C THR A 154 4.54 36.80 -5.61
N ASN A 155 4.23 37.37 -4.46
CA ASN A 155 3.82 38.76 -4.39
C ASN A 155 5.01 39.60 -4.85
N PHE A 156 4.99 40.05 -6.11
CA PHE A 156 5.85 41.14 -6.54
C PHE A 156 5.40 42.38 -5.76
N GLN A 157 6.11 42.71 -4.68
CA GLN A 157 6.05 44.07 -4.16
C GLN A 157 6.70 44.93 -5.22
N ASN A 158 5.89 45.74 -5.93
CA ASN A 158 6.38 46.82 -6.75
C ASN A 158 7.24 47.71 -5.83
N PRO A 159 8.50 47.94 -6.13
CA PRO A 159 9.25 49.03 -5.49
C PRO A 159 8.76 50.35 -6.14
N SER A 160 7.58 50.79 -5.70
CA SER A 160 7.16 52.17 -6.04
C SER A 160 7.53 53.03 -4.84
N GLY A 161 8.47 53.91 -5.06
CA GLY A 161 8.65 55.02 -4.17
C GLY A 161 10.08 55.50 -4.08
N GLU A 162 10.56 56.16 -5.11
CA GLU A 162 11.06 57.54 -5.08
C GLU A 162 11.45 57.99 -6.48
#